data_1a4de44a3bf904eccb2f2f00c62d3506
#
_entry.id   1a4de44a3bf904eccb2f2f00c62d3506
#
_cell.length_a   1.000
_cell.length_b   1.000
_cell.length_c   1.000
_cell.angle_alpha   90.00
_cell.angle_beta   90.00
_cell.angle_gamma   90.00
#
_symmetry.space_group_name_H-M   'P 1'
#
loop_
_entity.id
_entity.type
_entity.pdbx_description
1 polymer ?
#
loop_
_entity_poly.entity_id
_entity_poly.type
_entity_poly.pdbx_seq_one_letter_code
_entity_poly.pdbx_strand_id
1 'polypeptide(L)'
;SSAADPWVKLWFNVCGPLIPALLDAYRLTGVYHLKDCPVRNEFEQGLALLREHPEQVQKLGPQVMLQVIMAIAETRSTPQPEHSPESERLKLLLEQYLYTEAPSLQKICRAVGCSLPHAIRIFRKDFGMPPHQYLLERKIEIAGILLKESAKPVKLIAAEIGFPDEYYFSRLFKKRTGVSPSDYRGNRS
;
A
#
# COMPACT_ATOMS: atom_id res chain seq x y z
N SER A 1 29.52 1.67 12.64
CA SER A 1 28.22 1.84 13.28
C SER A 1 27.53 3.03 12.65
N SER A 2 26.73 2.81 11.60
CA SER A 2 25.87 3.84 11.04
C SER A 2 24.60 3.89 11.89
N ALA A 3 24.34 5.05 12.49
CA ALA A 3 23.06 5.31 13.10
C ALA A 3 21.99 5.17 12.00
N ALA A 4 21.07 4.23 12.18
CA ALA A 4 19.97 4.02 11.25
C ALA A 4 19.15 5.31 11.21
N ASP A 5 19.10 5.89 10.03
CA ASP A 5 18.24 7.04 9.73
C ASP A 5 16.77 6.66 10.06
N PRO A 6 16.10 7.34 10.99
CA PRO A 6 14.74 6.99 11.35
C PRO A 6 13.85 7.16 10.12
N TRP A 7 13.07 6.15 9.80
CA TRP A 7 12.11 6.17 8.71
C TRP A 7 11.11 7.31 8.91
N VAL A 8 11.25 8.39 8.16
CA VAL A 8 10.25 9.46 8.12
C VAL A 8 9.19 9.05 7.11
N LYS A 9 8.00 8.71 7.59
CA LYS A 9 6.85 8.45 6.74
C LYS A 9 6.07 9.74 6.55
N LEU A 10 5.94 10.19 5.31
CA LEU A 10 5.04 11.26 4.93
C LEU A 10 3.75 10.63 4.39
N TRP A 11 2.59 11.13 4.83
CA TRP A 11 1.30 10.58 4.46
C TRP A 11 0.42 11.66 3.85
N PHE A 12 -0.19 11.34 2.72
CA PHE A 12 -1.40 12.02 2.25
C PHE A 12 -2.56 11.02 2.31
N ASN A 13 -3.60 11.36 3.04
CA ASN A 13 -4.85 10.63 2.95
C ASN A 13 -5.76 11.40 1.99
N VAL A 14 -5.99 10.85 0.82
CA VAL A 14 -6.77 11.49 -0.22
C VAL A 14 -7.91 10.57 -0.61
N CYS A 15 -9.12 11.07 -0.48
CA CYS A 15 -10.32 10.38 -0.90
C CYS A 15 -11.13 11.25 -1.86
N GLY A 16 -11.80 10.61 -2.82
CA GLY A 16 -12.68 11.29 -3.77
C GLY A 16 -12.84 10.51 -5.07
N PRO A 17 -13.93 10.74 -5.81
CA PRO A 17 -14.23 9.96 -7.01
C PRO A 17 -13.24 10.17 -8.17
N LEU A 18 -12.49 11.27 -8.18
CA LEU A 18 -11.49 11.56 -9.21
C LEU A 18 -10.15 10.87 -8.99
N ILE A 19 -9.86 10.38 -7.78
CA ILE A 19 -8.56 9.79 -7.45
C ILE A 19 -8.25 8.55 -8.30
N PRO A 20 -9.15 7.56 -8.42
CA PRO A 20 -8.89 6.40 -9.26
C PRO A 20 -8.60 6.79 -10.72
N ALA A 21 -9.36 7.74 -11.25
CA ALA A 21 -9.19 8.21 -12.63
C ALA A 21 -7.84 8.93 -12.84
N LEU A 22 -7.38 9.74 -11.87
CA LEU A 22 -6.07 10.39 -11.92
C LEU A 22 -4.95 9.35 -11.84
N LEU A 23 -5.03 8.41 -10.90
CA LEU A 23 -4.02 7.36 -10.77
C LEU A 23 -3.93 6.51 -12.05
N ASP A 24 -5.06 6.23 -12.69
CA ASP A 24 -5.09 5.51 -13.96
C ASP A 24 -4.50 6.33 -15.10
N ALA A 25 -4.91 7.59 -15.25
CA ALA A 25 -4.39 8.49 -16.28
C ALA A 25 -2.86 8.65 -16.22
N TYR A 26 -2.30 8.68 -15.03
CA TYR A 26 -0.85 8.74 -14.79
C TYR A 26 -0.19 7.35 -14.64
N ARG A 27 -0.91 6.26 -14.93
CA ARG A 27 -0.43 4.87 -14.82
C ARG A 27 0.14 4.52 -13.44
N LEU A 28 -0.47 5.08 -12.41
CA LEU A 28 -0.11 4.86 -11.01
C LEU A 28 -1.05 3.86 -10.30
N THR A 29 -2.09 3.42 -10.98
CA THR A 29 -3.00 2.38 -10.46
C THR A 29 -2.19 1.11 -10.15
N GLY A 30 -2.31 0.62 -8.91
CA GLY A 30 -1.56 -0.55 -8.46
C GLY A 30 -0.09 -0.29 -8.12
N VAL A 31 0.36 0.96 -8.10
CA VAL A 31 1.69 1.33 -7.62
C VAL A 31 1.61 1.61 -6.13
N TYR A 32 2.23 0.75 -5.33
CA TYR A 32 2.18 0.83 -3.86
C TYR A 32 3.52 1.14 -3.22
N HIS A 33 4.59 1.05 -3.98
CA HIS A 33 5.93 1.32 -3.51
C HIS A 33 6.80 1.83 -4.66
N LEU A 34 7.50 2.93 -4.42
CA LEU A 34 8.53 3.46 -5.31
C LEU A 34 9.84 3.50 -4.54
N LYS A 35 10.81 2.75 -5.01
CA LYS A 35 12.16 2.79 -4.46
C LYS A 35 12.85 4.05 -4.97
N ASP A 36 13.57 4.74 -4.07
CA ASP A 36 14.36 5.92 -4.39
C ASP A 36 13.55 7.04 -5.10
N CYS A 37 12.28 7.20 -4.69
CA CYS A 37 11.39 8.20 -5.28
C CYS A 37 11.80 9.62 -4.86
N PRO A 38 12.21 10.50 -5.79
CA PRO A 38 12.74 11.82 -5.48
C PRO A 38 11.69 12.90 -5.19
N VAL A 39 10.42 12.51 -4.97
CA VAL A 39 9.30 13.45 -4.76
C VAL A 39 9.17 13.96 -3.31
N ARG A 40 10.21 13.77 -2.50
CA ARG A 40 10.19 14.25 -1.11
C ARG A 40 10.01 15.76 -1.02
N ASN A 41 10.68 16.50 -1.89
CA ASN A 41 10.61 17.96 -1.90
C ASN A 41 9.22 18.46 -2.25
N GLU A 42 8.57 17.88 -3.27
CA GLU A 42 7.22 18.22 -3.69
C GLU A 42 6.22 17.93 -2.57
N PHE A 43 6.44 16.84 -1.85
CA PHE A 43 5.63 16.47 -0.70
C PHE A 43 5.79 17.44 0.46
N GLU A 44 7.03 17.79 0.83
CA GLU A 44 7.34 18.73 1.91
C GLU A 44 6.85 20.15 1.58
N GLN A 45 7.04 20.60 0.36
CA GLN A 45 6.53 21.91 -0.12
C GLN A 45 5.01 21.95 -0.10
N GLY A 46 4.35 20.88 -0.58
CA GLY A 46 2.90 20.77 -0.54
C GLY A 46 2.35 20.80 0.88
N LEU A 47 2.98 20.08 1.82
CA LEU A 47 2.61 20.10 3.23
C LEU A 47 2.82 21.49 3.86
N ALA A 48 3.92 22.16 3.55
CA ALA A 48 4.19 23.52 4.03
C ALA A 48 3.10 24.49 3.57
N LEU A 49 2.77 24.47 2.27
CA LEU A 49 1.72 25.31 1.69
C LEU A 49 0.35 25.08 2.37
N LEU A 50 -0.03 23.82 2.62
CA LEU A 50 -1.30 23.49 3.27
C LEU A 50 -1.32 23.90 4.76
N ARG A 51 -0.16 23.92 5.43
CA ARG A 51 -0.04 24.39 6.82
C ARG A 51 -0.08 25.91 6.94
N GLU A 52 0.46 26.61 5.96
CA GLU A 52 0.43 28.08 5.90
C GLU A 52 -0.96 28.61 5.58
N HIS A 53 -1.78 27.84 4.85
CA HIS A 53 -3.12 28.23 4.40
C HIS A 53 -4.19 27.20 4.77
N PRO A 54 -4.42 26.92 6.06
CA PRO A 54 -5.35 25.90 6.49
C PRO A 54 -6.80 26.15 6.05
N GLU A 55 -7.17 27.43 5.86
CA GLU A 55 -8.50 27.84 5.36
C GLU A 55 -8.71 27.53 3.87
N GLN A 56 -7.63 27.28 3.12
CA GLN A 56 -7.67 27.01 1.69
C GLN A 56 -7.41 25.54 1.33
N VAL A 57 -7.38 24.64 2.30
CA VAL A 57 -7.05 23.21 2.09
C VAL A 57 -7.92 22.57 1.01
N GLN A 58 -9.21 22.91 0.95
CA GLN A 58 -10.12 22.37 -0.09
C GLN A 58 -9.74 22.82 -1.51
N LYS A 59 -9.15 23.99 -1.65
CA LYS A 59 -8.70 24.53 -2.94
C LYS A 59 -7.29 24.07 -3.29
N LEU A 60 -6.38 24.15 -2.34
CA LEU A 60 -4.95 23.85 -2.55
C LEU A 60 -4.65 22.35 -2.50
N GLY A 61 -5.38 21.58 -1.70
CA GLY A 61 -5.17 20.15 -1.54
C GLY A 61 -5.16 19.37 -2.86
N PRO A 62 -6.17 19.53 -3.74
CA PRO A 62 -6.16 18.89 -5.05
C PRO A 62 -4.98 19.29 -5.94
N GLN A 63 -4.54 20.55 -5.87
CA GLN A 63 -3.40 21.05 -6.65
C GLN A 63 -2.08 20.41 -6.18
N VAL A 64 -1.85 20.40 -4.84
CA VAL A 64 -0.69 19.76 -4.22
C VAL A 64 -0.64 18.28 -4.59
N MET A 65 -1.80 17.60 -4.53
CA MET A 65 -1.86 16.21 -4.87
C MET A 65 -1.55 15.95 -6.34
N LEU A 66 -2.11 16.76 -7.25
CA LEU A 66 -1.82 16.61 -8.67
C LEU A 66 -0.32 16.81 -8.95
N GLN A 67 0.32 17.79 -8.32
CA GLN A 67 1.76 18.01 -8.43
C GLN A 67 2.57 16.79 -7.96
N VAL A 68 2.22 16.21 -6.83
CA VAL A 68 2.87 15.00 -6.32
C VAL A 68 2.65 13.80 -7.26
N ILE A 69 1.42 13.61 -7.79
CA ILE A 69 1.12 12.54 -8.75
C ILE A 69 1.94 12.73 -10.03
N MET A 70 2.03 13.95 -10.57
CA MET A 70 2.81 14.24 -11.77
C MET A 70 4.30 13.99 -11.53
N ALA A 71 4.86 14.47 -10.43
CA ALA A 71 6.26 14.23 -10.08
C ALA A 71 6.56 12.73 -9.94
N ILE A 72 5.66 11.95 -9.32
CA ILE A 72 5.77 10.50 -9.28
C ILE A 72 5.74 9.89 -10.69
N ALA A 73 4.84 10.35 -11.56
CA ALA A 73 4.73 9.85 -12.93
C ALA A 73 5.98 10.16 -13.76
N GLU A 74 6.56 11.33 -13.60
CA GLU A 74 7.80 11.74 -14.28
C GLU A 74 8.98 10.84 -13.88
N THR A 75 9.09 10.45 -12.60
CA THR A 75 10.15 9.52 -12.17
C THR A 75 10.03 8.15 -12.82
N ARG A 76 8.83 7.80 -13.31
CA ARG A 76 8.56 6.53 -14.01
C ARG A 76 8.73 6.61 -15.53
N SER A 77 8.97 7.78 -16.08
CA SER A 77 9.28 7.95 -17.50
C SER A 77 10.64 7.35 -17.88
N THR A 78 11.48 7.00 -16.91
CA THR A 78 12.58 6.06 -17.12
C THR A 78 11.99 4.65 -17.27
N PRO A 79 12.42 3.85 -18.30
CA PRO A 79 11.94 2.49 -18.45
C PRO A 79 12.25 1.70 -17.18
N GLN A 80 11.23 1.48 -16.34
CA GLN A 80 11.36 0.50 -15.27
C GLN A 80 11.52 -0.87 -15.92
N PRO A 81 12.37 -1.75 -15.40
CA PRO A 81 12.44 -3.11 -15.89
C PRO A 81 11.02 -3.68 -15.88
N GLU A 82 10.54 -4.04 -17.06
CA GLU A 82 9.22 -4.64 -17.20
C GLU A 82 9.13 -5.84 -16.27
N HIS A 83 8.15 -5.81 -15.36
CA HIS A 83 7.87 -6.97 -14.54
C HIS A 83 7.54 -8.15 -15.45
N SER A 84 7.91 -9.35 -15.05
CA SER A 84 7.57 -10.53 -15.84
C SER A 84 6.05 -10.69 -15.92
N PRO A 85 5.48 -11.09 -17.07
CA PRO A 85 4.04 -11.29 -17.21
C PRO A 85 3.47 -12.28 -16.19
N GLU A 86 4.26 -13.24 -15.76
CA GLU A 86 3.89 -14.19 -14.71
C GLU A 86 3.79 -13.53 -13.34
N SER A 87 4.71 -12.65 -12.99
CA SER A 87 4.68 -11.95 -11.70
C SER A 87 3.53 -10.94 -11.62
N GLU A 88 3.21 -10.25 -12.72
CA GLU A 88 2.03 -9.36 -12.79
C GLU A 88 0.72 -10.16 -12.67
N ARG A 89 0.57 -11.28 -13.39
CA ARG A 89 -0.60 -12.16 -13.25
C ARG A 89 -0.74 -12.69 -11.81
N LEU A 90 0.38 -13.07 -11.20
CA LEU A 90 0.38 -13.54 -9.82
C LEU A 90 -0.07 -12.44 -8.85
N LYS A 91 0.40 -11.21 -9.04
CA LYS A 91 -0.03 -10.04 -8.27
C LYS A 91 -1.54 -9.82 -8.38
N LEU A 92 -2.07 -9.77 -9.61
CA LEU A 92 -3.50 -9.60 -9.85
C LEU A 92 -4.34 -10.69 -9.17
N LEU A 93 -3.89 -11.95 -9.21
CA LEU A 93 -4.57 -13.05 -8.50
C LEU A 93 -4.49 -12.89 -6.98
N LEU A 94 -3.36 -12.48 -6.43
CA LEU A 94 -3.24 -12.22 -4.99
C LEU A 94 -4.17 -11.11 -4.52
N GLU A 95 -4.32 -10.06 -5.32
CA GLU A 95 -5.19 -8.91 -5.00
C GLU A 95 -6.68 -9.28 -4.94
N GLN A 96 -7.11 -10.32 -5.63
CA GLN A 96 -8.49 -10.85 -5.50
C GLN A 96 -8.80 -11.39 -4.10
N TYR A 97 -7.78 -11.73 -3.32
CA TYR A 97 -7.93 -12.27 -1.97
C TYR A 97 -7.70 -11.24 -0.86
N LEU A 98 -7.71 -9.95 -1.18
CA LEU A 98 -7.51 -8.89 -0.18
C LEU A 98 -8.64 -8.85 0.86
N TYR A 99 -9.86 -9.18 0.46
CA TYR A 99 -11.06 -9.18 1.30
C TYR A 99 -11.61 -10.58 1.59
N THR A 100 -10.85 -11.62 1.29
CA THR A 100 -11.26 -12.99 1.51
C THR A 100 -10.10 -13.83 2.02
N GLU A 101 -10.40 -15.00 2.56
CA GLU A 101 -9.38 -15.99 2.86
C GLU A 101 -8.71 -16.46 1.56
N ALA A 102 -7.39 -16.40 1.52
CA ALA A 102 -6.62 -16.82 0.36
C ALA A 102 -6.38 -18.35 0.40
N PRO A 103 -6.50 -19.03 -0.74
CA PRO A 103 -6.06 -20.42 -0.85
C PRO A 103 -4.54 -20.51 -0.66
N SER A 104 -4.02 -21.74 -0.54
CA SER A 104 -2.56 -21.91 -0.43
C SER A 104 -1.86 -21.28 -1.63
N LEU A 105 -0.70 -20.65 -1.38
CA LEU A 105 0.10 -20.01 -2.44
C LEU A 105 0.42 -20.98 -3.58
N GLN A 106 0.57 -22.27 -3.29
CA GLN A 106 0.77 -23.30 -4.30
C GLN A 106 -0.41 -23.43 -5.28
N LYS A 107 -1.66 -23.30 -4.78
CA LYS A 107 -2.85 -23.28 -5.65
C LYS A 107 -2.88 -22.04 -6.54
N ILE A 108 -2.54 -20.87 -5.96
CA ILE A 108 -2.48 -19.60 -6.72
C ILE A 108 -1.41 -19.69 -7.80
N CYS A 109 -0.20 -20.21 -7.49
CA CYS A 109 0.87 -20.38 -8.47
C CYS A 109 0.47 -21.32 -9.63
N ARG A 110 -0.23 -22.42 -9.34
CA ARG A 110 -0.75 -23.33 -10.37
C ARG A 110 -1.72 -22.64 -11.33
N ALA A 111 -2.57 -21.74 -10.81
CA ALA A 111 -3.51 -20.97 -11.65
C ALA A 111 -2.79 -20.01 -12.63
N VAL A 112 -1.60 -19.56 -12.27
CA VAL A 112 -0.72 -18.75 -13.16
C VAL A 112 0.13 -19.61 -14.10
N GLY A 113 0.16 -20.94 -13.87
CA GLY A 113 0.98 -21.86 -14.66
C GLY A 113 2.45 -21.92 -14.24
N CYS A 114 2.78 -21.53 -12.99
CA CYS A 114 4.15 -21.53 -12.50
C CYS A 114 4.34 -22.40 -11.25
N SER A 115 5.57 -22.87 -11.04
CA SER A 115 5.94 -23.56 -9.79
C SER A 115 6.10 -22.57 -8.64
N LEU A 116 5.88 -23.02 -7.41
CA LEU A 116 6.03 -22.17 -6.21
C LEU A 116 7.44 -21.56 -6.07
N PRO A 117 8.54 -22.31 -6.27
CA PRO A 117 9.90 -21.74 -6.21
C PRO A 117 10.12 -20.66 -7.29
N HIS A 118 9.62 -20.90 -8.50
CA HIS A 118 9.72 -19.94 -9.60
C HIS A 118 8.94 -18.65 -9.26
N ALA A 119 7.69 -18.79 -8.83
CA ALA A 119 6.84 -17.67 -8.40
C ALA A 119 7.50 -16.80 -7.32
N ILE A 120 8.08 -17.42 -6.29
CA ILE A 120 8.77 -16.69 -5.21
C ILE A 120 9.98 -15.92 -5.78
N ARG A 121 10.76 -16.54 -6.67
CA ARG A 121 11.95 -15.93 -7.24
C ARG A 121 11.60 -14.71 -8.12
N ILE A 122 10.67 -14.87 -9.08
CA ILE A 122 10.30 -13.78 -10.00
C ILE A 122 9.59 -12.65 -9.26
N PHE A 123 8.66 -12.98 -8.36
CA PHE A 123 7.92 -12.00 -7.61
C PHE A 123 8.82 -11.19 -6.67
N ARG A 124 9.80 -11.84 -6.02
CA ARG A 124 10.80 -11.12 -5.20
C ARG A 124 11.68 -10.22 -6.06
N LYS A 125 12.07 -10.65 -7.26
CA LYS A 125 12.84 -9.84 -8.20
C LYS A 125 12.07 -8.59 -8.60
N ASP A 126 10.79 -8.73 -8.93
CA ASP A 126 9.96 -7.69 -9.52
C ASP A 126 9.33 -6.76 -8.45
N PHE A 127 8.88 -7.32 -7.32
CA PHE A 127 8.19 -6.58 -6.25
C PHE A 127 8.98 -6.46 -4.93
N GLY A 128 10.23 -6.89 -4.90
CA GLY A 128 11.11 -6.78 -3.73
C GLY A 128 10.82 -7.74 -2.58
N MET A 129 9.70 -8.48 -2.62
CA MET A 129 9.27 -9.38 -1.55
C MET A 129 8.57 -10.63 -2.08
N PRO A 130 8.46 -11.72 -1.29
CA PRO A 130 7.73 -12.92 -1.69
C PRO A 130 6.21 -12.65 -1.83
N PRO A 131 5.48 -13.39 -2.69
CA PRO A 131 4.04 -13.21 -2.92
C PRO A 131 3.18 -13.24 -1.66
N HIS A 132 3.44 -14.19 -0.77
CA HIS A 132 2.70 -14.31 0.50
C HIS A 132 2.91 -13.09 1.40
N GLN A 133 4.14 -12.58 1.49
CA GLN A 133 4.43 -11.39 2.27
C GLN A 133 3.73 -10.17 1.69
N TYR A 134 3.73 -10.02 0.37
CA TYR A 134 3.01 -8.97 -0.34
C TYR A 134 1.52 -8.97 0.03
N LEU A 135 0.84 -10.11 -0.08
CA LEU A 135 -0.58 -10.22 0.28
C LEU A 135 -0.84 -9.83 1.74
N LEU A 136 -0.01 -10.30 2.66
CA LEU A 136 -0.15 -9.97 4.08
C LEU A 136 0.05 -8.48 4.35
N GLU A 137 1.04 -7.84 3.73
CA GLU A 137 1.28 -6.41 3.89
C GLU A 137 0.12 -5.59 3.36
N ARG A 138 -0.40 -5.94 2.17
CA ARG A 138 -1.58 -5.29 1.61
C ARG A 138 -2.81 -5.41 2.52
N LYS A 139 -3.07 -6.59 3.08
CA LYS A 139 -4.16 -6.79 4.06
C LYS A 139 -3.98 -5.93 5.31
N ILE A 140 -2.77 -5.83 5.84
CA ILE A 140 -2.49 -4.98 7.01
C ILE A 140 -2.68 -3.49 6.71
N GLU A 141 -2.30 -3.02 5.52
CA GLU A 141 -2.55 -1.64 5.09
C GLU A 141 -4.05 -1.33 5.03
N ILE A 142 -4.84 -2.22 4.40
CA ILE A 142 -6.30 -2.10 4.35
C ILE A 142 -6.90 -2.11 5.76
N ALA A 143 -6.41 -3.00 6.64
CA ALA A 143 -6.84 -3.02 8.03
C ALA A 143 -6.57 -1.69 8.75
N GLY A 144 -5.41 -1.08 8.50
CA GLY A 144 -5.06 0.22 9.07
C GLY A 144 -6.05 1.31 8.66
N ILE A 145 -6.47 1.31 7.40
CA ILE A 145 -7.50 2.24 6.88
C ILE A 145 -8.84 1.97 7.59
N LEU A 146 -9.31 0.72 7.57
CA LEU A 146 -10.59 0.34 8.20
C LEU A 146 -10.64 0.64 9.70
N LEU A 147 -9.51 0.45 10.41
CA LEU A 147 -9.40 0.79 11.83
C LEU A 147 -9.56 2.29 12.11
N LYS A 148 -9.06 3.14 11.21
CA LYS A 148 -9.15 4.60 11.35
C LYS A 148 -10.49 5.17 10.88
N GLU A 149 -11.05 4.60 9.81
CA GLU A 149 -12.24 5.16 9.17
C GLU A 149 -13.56 4.56 9.67
N SER A 150 -13.51 3.45 10.41
CA SER A 150 -14.72 2.81 10.92
C SER A 150 -14.68 2.53 12.42
N ALA A 151 -15.87 2.45 13.02
CA ALA A 151 -16.05 1.99 14.40
C ALA A 151 -16.19 0.46 14.52
N LYS A 152 -16.01 -0.29 13.42
CA LYS A 152 -16.16 -1.75 13.40
C LYS A 152 -15.24 -2.41 14.43
N PRO A 153 -15.71 -3.42 15.19
CA PRO A 153 -14.85 -4.23 16.05
C PRO A 153 -13.66 -4.82 15.29
N VAL A 154 -12.51 -4.95 15.96
CA VAL A 154 -11.28 -5.52 15.38
C VAL A 154 -11.54 -6.88 14.76
N LYS A 155 -12.35 -7.73 15.43
CA LYS A 155 -12.77 -9.03 14.95
C LYS A 155 -13.47 -8.98 13.58
N LEU A 156 -14.36 -8.01 13.38
CA LEU A 156 -15.07 -7.85 12.11
C LEU A 156 -14.14 -7.34 11.01
N ILE A 157 -13.22 -6.44 11.32
CA ILE A 157 -12.20 -5.99 10.36
C ILE A 157 -11.31 -7.16 9.95
N ALA A 158 -10.82 -7.97 10.92
CA ALA A 158 -10.03 -9.15 10.61
C ALA A 158 -10.76 -10.11 9.67
N ALA A 159 -12.03 -10.40 9.95
CA ALA A 159 -12.86 -11.26 9.11
C ALA A 159 -13.09 -10.67 7.70
N GLU A 160 -13.36 -9.35 7.60
CA GLU A 160 -13.59 -8.64 6.33
C GLU A 160 -12.38 -8.72 5.39
N ILE A 161 -11.16 -8.69 5.94
CA ILE A 161 -9.94 -8.84 5.16
C ILE A 161 -9.44 -10.29 5.08
N GLY A 162 -10.30 -11.25 5.41
CA GLY A 162 -10.05 -12.68 5.23
C GLY A 162 -9.03 -13.27 6.20
N PHE A 163 -9.00 -12.81 7.45
CA PHE A 163 -8.33 -13.50 8.54
C PHE A 163 -9.35 -14.28 9.37
N PRO A 164 -9.24 -15.61 9.41
CA PRO A 164 -10.19 -16.43 10.18
C PRO A 164 -10.00 -16.30 11.70
N ASP A 165 -8.80 -15.86 12.13
CA ASP A 165 -8.43 -15.74 13.54
C ASP A 165 -8.02 -14.28 13.86
N GLU A 166 -8.79 -13.64 14.75
CA GLU A 166 -8.55 -12.29 15.25
C GLU A 166 -7.22 -12.17 16.03
N TYR A 167 -6.84 -13.21 16.78
CA TYR A 167 -5.60 -13.20 17.57
C TYR A 167 -4.37 -13.27 16.66
N TYR A 168 -4.44 -14.11 15.63
CA TYR A 168 -3.39 -14.17 14.61
C TYR A 168 -3.27 -12.82 13.88
N PHE A 169 -4.40 -12.25 13.46
CA PHE A 169 -4.44 -10.92 12.84
C PHE A 169 -3.80 -9.87 13.74
N SER A 170 -4.21 -9.78 15.01
CA SER A 170 -3.73 -8.76 15.95
C SER A 170 -2.23 -8.86 16.20
N ARG A 171 -1.69 -10.08 16.32
CA ARG A 171 -0.25 -10.31 16.45
C ARG A 171 0.51 -9.89 15.20
N LEU A 172 -0.02 -10.24 14.02
CA LEU A 172 0.59 -9.87 12.75
C LEU A 172 0.56 -8.35 12.54
N PHE A 173 -0.57 -7.72 12.81
CA PHE A 173 -0.74 -6.27 12.73
C PHE A 173 0.26 -5.55 13.64
N LYS A 174 0.34 -5.94 14.92
CA LYS A 174 1.33 -5.38 15.86
C LYS A 174 2.76 -5.60 15.39
N LYS A 175 3.09 -6.78 14.87
CA LYS A 175 4.42 -7.07 14.32
C LYS A 175 4.79 -6.14 13.16
N ARG A 176 3.81 -5.74 12.33
CA ARG A 176 4.03 -4.92 11.14
C ARG A 176 3.97 -3.42 11.40
N THR A 177 3.09 -2.98 12.30
CA THR A 177 2.85 -1.55 12.58
C THR A 177 3.50 -1.05 13.87
N GLY A 178 3.99 -1.97 14.71
CA GLY A 178 4.57 -1.67 16.02
C GLY A 178 3.54 -1.55 17.15
N VAL A 179 2.25 -1.38 16.85
CA VAL A 179 1.17 -1.17 17.85
C VAL A 179 0.00 -2.12 17.61
N SER A 180 -0.80 -2.37 18.65
CA SER A 180 -1.98 -3.23 18.49
C SER A 180 -3.05 -2.55 17.61
N PRO A 181 -3.97 -3.31 16.99
CA PRO A 181 -5.08 -2.73 16.23
C PRO A 181 -5.93 -1.74 17.04
N SER A 182 -6.14 -2.02 18.33
CA SER A 182 -6.90 -1.14 19.22
C SER A 182 -6.18 0.17 19.50
N ASP A 183 -4.87 0.12 19.79
CA ASP A 183 -4.04 1.29 20.01
C ASP A 183 -3.91 2.11 18.72
N TYR A 184 -3.78 1.43 17.57
CA TYR A 184 -3.71 2.09 16.26
C TYR A 184 -4.97 2.89 15.94
N ARG A 185 -6.14 2.39 16.34
CA ARG A 185 -7.42 3.10 16.27
C ARG A 185 -7.46 4.31 17.20
N GLY A 186 -6.95 4.14 18.43
CA GLY A 186 -6.97 5.18 19.47
C GLY A 186 -6.08 6.38 19.13
N ASN A 187 -5.00 6.18 18.38
CA ASN A 187 -4.13 7.26 17.91
C ASN A 187 -4.79 8.03 16.73
N ARG A 188 -5.98 8.59 16.97
CA ARG A 188 -6.58 9.65 16.17
C ARG A 188 -5.94 10.98 16.58
N SER A 189 -4.82 11.32 15.96
CA SER A 189 -4.25 12.67 15.99
C SER A 189 -4.70 13.42 14.78
#